data_8db41e7a9a4e368de64abace7ba2deca
#
_entry.id   8db41e7a9a4e368de64abace7ba2deca
#
_cell.length_a   1.000
_cell.length_b   1.000
_cell.length_c   1.000
_cell.angle_alpha   90.00
_cell.angle_beta   90.00
_cell.angle_gamma   90.00
#
_symmetry.space_group_name_H-M   'P 1'
#
loop_
_entity.id
_entity.type
_entity.pdbx_description
1 polymer ?
#
loop_
_entity_poly.entity_id
_entity_poly.type
_entity_poly.pdbx_seq_one_letter_code
_entity_poly.pdbx_strand_id
1 'polypeptide(L)'
;MAYDDGNIFAKILRGEAPAFKVFEDDYSLAFMDVMPQVPGHTLVIPKDPTEDIFHANPVILGQTMATVQKVGEAVKKAFDVPGIMIAQLNGQAAGQTVFHLHFHLLPRSQGIELQMHAREMADFGELETHAGRIKAAMA
;
A
#
# COMPACT_ATOMS: atom_id res chain seq x y z
N MET A 1 2.74 -14.08 18.78
CA MET A 1 1.39 -13.54 18.92
C MET A 1 0.52 -14.00 17.78
N ALA A 2 -0.74 -14.26 18.06
CA ALA A 2 -1.67 -14.65 17.01
C ALA A 2 -2.03 -13.41 16.15
N TYR A 3 -2.19 -13.63 14.88
CA TYR A 3 -2.65 -12.60 13.96
C TYR A 3 -4.06 -12.15 14.35
N ASP A 4 -4.27 -10.85 14.45
CA ASP A 4 -5.58 -10.27 14.75
C ASP A 4 -6.29 -9.94 13.44
N ASP A 5 -7.30 -10.73 13.07
CA ASP A 5 -8.07 -10.55 11.84
C ASP A 5 -9.11 -9.42 11.92
N GLY A 6 -9.17 -8.71 13.02
CA GLY A 6 -9.98 -7.51 13.17
C GLY A 6 -9.32 -6.25 12.62
N ASN A 7 -8.10 -6.33 12.07
CA ASN A 7 -7.43 -5.16 11.50
C ASN A 7 -8.13 -4.72 10.20
N ILE A 8 -7.93 -3.45 9.85
CA ILE A 8 -8.63 -2.83 8.72
C ILE A 8 -8.28 -3.48 7.37
N PHE A 9 -7.03 -3.96 7.20
CA PHE A 9 -6.62 -4.58 5.94
C PHE A 9 -7.25 -5.95 5.78
N ALA A 10 -7.38 -6.71 6.86
CA ALA A 10 -8.12 -7.97 6.82
C ALA A 10 -9.59 -7.75 6.46
N LYS A 11 -10.19 -6.68 6.97
CA LYS A 11 -11.57 -6.31 6.63
C LYS A 11 -11.71 -5.94 5.16
N ILE A 12 -10.74 -5.21 4.60
CA ILE A 12 -10.72 -4.89 3.17
C ILE A 12 -10.66 -6.17 2.34
N LEU A 13 -9.81 -7.12 2.73
CA LEU A 13 -9.68 -8.38 2.02
C LEU A 13 -10.96 -9.22 2.03
N ARG A 14 -11.74 -9.13 3.11
CA ARG A 14 -13.03 -9.83 3.23
C ARG A 14 -14.20 -9.09 2.58
N GLY A 15 -13.96 -7.88 2.06
CA GLY A 15 -15.03 -7.05 1.50
C GLY A 15 -15.89 -6.34 2.56
N GLU A 16 -15.44 -6.30 3.82
CA GLU A 16 -16.17 -5.65 4.91
C GLU A 16 -15.85 -4.17 5.05
N ALA A 17 -14.79 -3.70 4.39
CA ALA A 17 -14.42 -2.30 4.35
C ALA A 17 -14.07 -1.91 2.93
N PRO A 18 -14.40 -0.67 2.50
CA PRO A 18 -14.09 -0.23 1.12
C PRO A 18 -12.62 0.07 0.95
N ALA A 19 -12.14 -0.04 -0.30
CA ALA A 19 -10.80 0.35 -0.68
C ALA A 19 -10.79 0.84 -2.12
N PHE A 20 -9.89 1.77 -2.42
CA PHE A 20 -9.67 2.26 -3.78
C PHE A 20 -8.60 1.38 -4.41
N LYS A 21 -9.01 0.24 -4.95
CA LYS A 21 -8.11 -0.79 -5.46
C LYS A 21 -7.41 -0.35 -6.73
N VAL A 22 -6.13 -0.69 -6.81
CA VAL A 22 -5.26 -0.42 -7.96
C VAL A 22 -4.97 -1.70 -8.73
N PHE A 23 -4.73 -2.79 -8.02
CA PHE A 23 -4.36 -4.08 -8.59
C PHE A 23 -4.69 -5.19 -7.60
N GLU A 24 -5.08 -6.33 -8.13
CA GLU A 24 -5.36 -7.52 -7.32
C GLU A 24 -5.06 -8.77 -8.12
N ASP A 25 -4.37 -9.72 -7.48
CA ASP A 25 -4.19 -11.07 -8.02
C ASP A 25 -4.52 -12.10 -6.92
N ASP A 26 -4.15 -13.37 -7.13
CA ASP A 26 -4.44 -14.41 -6.16
C ASP A 26 -3.67 -14.26 -4.86
N TYR A 27 -2.57 -13.50 -4.84
CA TYR A 27 -1.64 -13.45 -3.72
C TYR A 27 -1.61 -12.11 -3.02
N SER A 28 -2.00 -11.03 -3.69
CA SER A 28 -1.81 -9.68 -3.18
C SER A 28 -2.90 -8.72 -3.63
N LEU A 29 -2.97 -7.60 -2.93
CA LEU A 29 -3.87 -6.50 -3.22
C LEU A 29 -3.09 -5.19 -3.09
N ALA A 30 -3.29 -4.29 -4.05
CA ALA A 30 -2.77 -2.92 -3.96
C ALA A 30 -3.94 -1.94 -3.96
N PHE A 31 -3.87 -0.95 -3.08
CA PHE A 31 -4.92 0.05 -2.92
C PHE A 31 -4.35 1.36 -2.40
N MET A 32 -5.12 2.44 -2.57
CA MET A 32 -4.68 3.76 -2.13
C MET A 32 -4.72 3.87 -0.61
N ASP A 33 -3.70 4.51 -0.03
CA ASP A 33 -3.75 4.89 1.39
C ASP A 33 -4.74 6.04 1.54
N VAL A 34 -5.74 5.88 2.44
CA VAL A 34 -6.77 6.90 2.66
C VAL A 34 -6.26 8.08 3.48
N MET A 35 -5.10 7.92 4.12
CA MET A 35 -4.40 8.99 4.86
C MET A 35 -3.00 9.17 4.25
N PRO A 36 -2.91 9.66 3.01
CA PRO A 36 -1.65 9.66 2.27
C PRO A 36 -0.64 10.62 2.87
N GLN A 37 0.62 10.18 2.89
CA GLN A 37 1.75 11.04 3.24
C GLN A 37 2.17 11.92 2.06
N VAL A 38 1.74 11.55 0.87
CA VAL A 38 2.00 12.27 -0.38
C VAL A 38 0.94 11.83 -1.39
N PRO A 39 0.55 12.69 -2.35
CA PRO A 39 -0.37 12.27 -3.41
C PRO A 39 0.18 11.03 -4.13
N GLY A 40 -0.67 10.03 -4.29
CA GLY A 40 -0.28 8.76 -4.91
C GLY A 40 0.23 7.69 -3.96
N HIS A 41 0.22 7.95 -2.66
CA HIS A 41 0.62 6.98 -1.63
C HIS A 41 -0.23 5.72 -1.77
N THR A 42 0.41 4.63 -2.15
CA THR A 42 -0.24 3.34 -2.43
C THR A 42 0.29 2.29 -1.45
N LEU A 43 -0.54 1.34 -1.12
CA LEU A 43 -0.19 0.22 -0.25
C LEU A 43 -0.29 -1.10 -1.04
N VAL A 44 0.63 -2.02 -0.75
CA VAL A 44 0.56 -3.39 -1.28
C VAL A 44 0.59 -4.34 -0.09
N ILE A 45 -0.37 -5.25 -0.06
CA ILE A 45 -0.49 -6.24 1.02
C ILE A 45 -0.59 -7.65 0.44
N PRO A 46 -0.06 -8.67 1.14
CA PRO A 46 -0.37 -10.05 0.81
C PRO A 46 -1.80 -10.37 1.23
N LYS A 47 -2.44 -11.31 0.55
CA LYS A 47 -3.75 -11.83 0.98
C LYS A 47 -3.61 -12.81 2.14
N ASP A 48 -2.44 -13.41 2.30
CA ASP A 48 -2.14 -14.29 3.41
C ASP A 48 -2.13 -13.50 4.72
N PRO A 49 -2.85 -13.94 5.77
CA PRO A 49 -2.88 -13.23 7.04
C PRO A 49 -1.54 -13.33 7.76
N THR A 50 -0.76 -12.26 7.71
CA THR A 50 0.54 -12.19 8.35
C THR A 50 0.74 -10.79 8.95
N GLU A 51 1.29 -10.76 10.16
CA GLU A 51 1.42 -9.54 10.95
C GLU A 51 2.51 -8.63 10.41
N ASP A 52 3.67 -9.20 10.11
CA ASP A 52 4.86 -8.46 9.69
C ASP A 52 5.73 -9.33 8.77
N ILE A 53 6.88 -8.79 8.36
CA ILE A 53 7.74 -9.49 7.42
C ILE A 53 8.37 -10.75 8.02
N PHE A 54 8.56 -10.79 9.34
CA PHE A 54 9.22 -11.91 10.00
C PHE A 54 8.30 -13.12 10.14
N HIS A 55 6.99 -12.91 10.07
CA HIS A 55 5.99 -13.97 10.14
C HIS A 55 5.51 -14.42 8.75
N ALA A 56 6.00 -13.77 7.69
CA ALA A 56 5.53 -14.03 6.33
C ALA A 56 6.12 -15.35 5.78
N ASN A 57 5.30 -16.06 5.00
CA ASN A 57 5.79 -17.17 4.19
C ASN A 57 6.70 -16.61 3.09
N PRO A 58 7.95 -17.06 2.96
CA PRO A 58 8.89 -16.48 1.99
C PRO A 58 8.43 -16.56 0.53
N VAL A 59 7.69 -17.60 0.16
CA VAL A 59 7.17 -17.74 -1.21
C VAL A 59 6.10 -16.67 -1.47
N ILE A 60 5.18 -16.50 -0.53
CA ILE A 60 4.12 -15.49 -0.63
C ILE A 60 4.72 -14.08 -0.57
N LEU A 61 5.76 -13.90 0.24
CA LEU A 61 6.48 -12.63 0.30
C LEU A 61 7.08 -12.28 -1.06
N GLY A 62 7.69 -13.26 -1.75
CA GLY A 62 8.22 -13.05 -3.10
C GLY A 62 7.14 -12.66 -4.10
N GLN A 63 5.98 -13.30 -4.03
CA GLN A 63 4.84 -12.96 -4.89
C GLN A 63 4.32 -11.55 -4.60
N THR A 64 4.30 -11.17 -3.33
CA THR A 64 3.92 -9.81 -2.92
C THR A 64 4.92 -8.78 -3.43
N MET A 65 6.21 -9.09 -3.36
CA MET A 65 7.26 -8.20 -3.88
C MET A 65 7.17 -8.03 -5.40
N ALA A 66 6.76 -9.04 -6.14
CA ALA A 66 6.51 -8.89 -7.57
C ALA A 66 5.41 -7.86 -7.84
N THR A 67 4.38 -7.84 -7.00
CA THR A 67 3.33 -6.82 -7.08
C THR A 67 3.85 -5.44 -6.70
N VAL A 68 4.67 -5.34 -5.65
CA VAL A 68 5.33 -4.08 -5.27
C VAL A 68 6.11 -3.50 -6.45
N GLN A 69 6.87 -4.33 -7.14
CA GLN A 69 7.65 -3.92 -8.29
C GLN A 69 6.75 -3.39 -9.41
N LYS A 70 5.73 -4.14 -9.77
CA LYS A 70 4.80 -3.80 -10.86
C LYS A 70 4.00 -2.53 -10.55
N VAL A 71 3.40 -2.46 -9.38
CA VAL A 71 2.58 -1.31 -8.97
C VAL A 71 3.46 -0.09 -8.72
N GLY A 72 4.65 -0.29 -8.15
CA GLY A 72 5.60 0.80 -7.93
C GLY A 72 6.00 1.49 -9.22
N GLU A 73 6.29 0.73 -10.28
CA GLU A 73 6.57 1.31 -11.60
C GLU A 73 5.38 2.10 -12.12
N ALA A 74 4.17 1.57 -11.95
CA ALA A 74 2.95 2.23 -12.40
C ALA A 74 2.71 3.54 -11.64
N VAL A 75 2.95 3.56 -10.33
CA VAL A 75 2.82 4.77 -9.51
C VAL A 75 3.82 5.83 -9.98
N LYS A 76 5.07 5.44 -10.18
CA LYS A 76 6.12 6.33 -10.66
C LYS A 76 5.73 6.97 -12.00
N LYS A 77 5.22 6.17 -12.91
CA LYS A 77 4.78 6.64 -14.23
C LYS A 77 3.54 7.53 -14.13
N ALA A 78 2.54 7.12 -13.36
CA ALA A 78 1.27 7.85 -13.24
C ALA A 78 1.45 9.24 -12.66
N PHE A 79 2.38 9.41 -11.73
CA PHE A 79 2.64 10.68 -11.06
C PHE A 79 3.83 11.42 -11.63
N ASP A 80 4.46 10.87 -12.67
CA ASP A 80 5.59 11.48 -13.40
C ASP A 80 6.66 11.98 -12.43
N VAL A 81 7.12 11.10 -11.56
CA VAL A 81 8.14 11.42 -10.55
C VAL A 81 9.44 10.69 -10.84
N PRO A 82 10.61 11.29 -10.48
CA PRO A 82 11.89 10.65 -10.73
C PRO A 82 12.21 9.50 -9.79
N GLY A 83 11.53 9.39 -8.65
CA GLY A 83 11.82 8.37 -7.67
C GLY A 83 10.60 7.86 -6.95
N ILE A 84 10.75 6.71 -6.30
CA ILE A 84 9.72 6.15 -5.45
C ILE A 84 10.39 5.58 -4.21
N MET A 85 9.80 5.86 -3.06
CA MET A 85 10.26 5.28 -1.80
C MET A 85 9.37 4.10 -1.47
N ILE A 86 10.00 2.98 -1.16
CA ILE A 86 9.30 1.77 -0.72
C ILE A 86 9.67 1.56 0.74
N ALA A 87 8.67 1.54 1.61
CA ALA A 87 8.88 1.40 3.05
C ALA A 87 8.02 0.27 3.61
N GLN A 88 8.60 -0.48 4.54
CA GLN A 88 7.91 -1.55 5.24
C GLN A 88 8.37 -1.51 6.70
N LEU A 89 7.42 -1.52 7.64
CA LEU A 89 7.68 -1.30 9.04
C LEU A 89 7.21 -2.51 9.86
N ASN A 90 8.02 -2.93 10.81
CA ASN A 90 7.74 -4.10 11.64
C ASN A 90 7.74 -3.70 13.12
N GLY A 91 6.55 -3.79 13.72
CA GLY A 91 6.35 -3.47 15.12
C GLY A 91 6.00 -2.00 15.36
N GLN A 92 5.30 -1.76 16.44
CA GLN A 92 4.84 -0.41 16.81
C GLN A 92 6.01 0.56 16.99
N ALA A 93 7.11 0.10 17.57
CA ALA A 93 8.29 0.92 17.79
C ALA A 93 8.94 1.41 16.49
N ALA A 94 8.74 0.69 15.39
CA ALA A 94 9.23 1.08 14.06
C ALA A 94 8.21 1.88 13.26
N GLY A 95 7.02 2.12 13.82
CA GLY A 95 5.97 2.89 13.16
C GLY A 95 4.84 2.09 12.54
N GLN A 96 4.82 0.77 12.75
CA GLN A 96 3.71 -0.05 12.25
C GLN A 96 2.44 0.24 13.05
N THR A 97 1.37 0.62 12.37
CA THR A 97 0.08 0.93 13.00
C THR A 97 -1.02 -0.06 12.65
N VAL A 98 -0.91 -0.72 11.51
CA VAL A 98 -1.82 -1.81 11.13
C VAL A 98 -1.01 -3.10 11.11
N PHE A 99 -1.48 -4.12 11.86
CA PHE A 99 -0.73 -5.36 12.05
C PHE A 99 -1.15 -6.43 11.05
N HIS A 100 -1.11 -6.03 9.81
CA HIS A 100 -1.12 -6.86 8.61
C HIS A 100 0.01 -6.32 7.73
N LEU A 101 0.91 -7.19 7.32
CA LEU A 101 2.09 -6.82 6.52
C LEU A 101 1.70 -5.94 5.34
N HIS A 102 2.37 -4.81 5.16
CA HIS A 102 2.12 -3.93 4.03
C HIS A 102 3.36 -3.15 3.64
N PHE A 103 3.43 -2.83 2.35
CA PHE A 103 4.49 -2.05 1.76
C PHE A 103 3.92 -0.72 1.32
N HIS A 104 4.56 0.36 1.76
CA HIS A 104 4.22 1.73 1.33
C HIS A 104 4.94 2.05 0.04
N LEU A 105 4.23 2.58 -0.93
CA LEU A 105 4.78 3.08 -2.18
C LEU A 105 4.52 4.58 -2.22
N LEU A 106 5.59 5.37 -2.13
CA LEU A 106 5.49 6.83 -2.00
C LEU A 106 6.24 7.49 -3.16
N PRO A 107 5.52 8.10 -4.12
CA PRO A 107 6.18 8.84 -5.19
C PRO A 107 6.93 10.02 -4.63
N ARG A 108 8.16 10.23 -5.12
CA ARG A 108 9.06 11.26 -4.58
C ARG A 108 9.58 12.15 -5.66
N SER A 109 9.50 13.45 -5.42
CA SER A 109 10.22 14.47 -6.20
C SER A 109 10.90 15.44 -5.24
N GLN A 110 11.91 16.15 -5.75
CA GLN A 110 12.62 17.12 -4.94
C GLN A 110 11.68 18.24 -4.52
N GLY A 111 11.83 18.69 -3.27
CA GLY A 111 11.04 19.79 -2.72
C GLY A 111 9.67 19.40 -2.19
N ILE A 112 9.26 18.15 -2.37
CA ILE A 112 7.99 17.65 -1.83
C ILE A 112 8.28 16.84 -0.57
N GLU A 113 7.82 17.32 0.58
CA GLU A 113 8.00 16.62 1.84
C GLU A 113 6.88 15.62 2.10
N LEU A 114 7.22 14.53 2.79
CA LEU A 114 6.23 13.57 3.26
C LEU A 114 5.51 14.14 4.48
N GLN A 115 4.20 13.94 4.54
CA GLN A 115 3.43 14.22 5.74
C GLN A 115 3.52 13.01 6.67
N MET A 116 4.65 12.87 7.34
CA MET A 116 4.84 11.83 8.34
C MET A 116 3.74 11.97 9.38
N HIS A 117 3.05 10.93 9.73
CA HIS A 117 1.90 10.98 10.64
C HIS A 117 0.70 11.75 10.07
N ALA A 118 0.43 11.58 8.79
CA ALA A 118 -0.77 12.16 8.18
C ALA A 118 -2.00 11.75 8.99
N ARG A 119 -2.82 12.74 9.37
CA ARG A 119 -3.99 12.53 10.24
C ARG A 119 -5.31 12.80 9.53
N GLU A 120 -5.25 13.33 8.33
CA GLU A 120 -6.43 13.69 7.57
C GLU A 120 -6.65 12.70 6.46
N MET A 121 -7.91 12.29 6.30
CA MET A 121 -8.30 11.46 5.16
C MET A 121 -8.30 12.33 3.91
N ALA A 122 -7.79 11.78 2.80
CA ALA A 122 -7.89 12.43 1.51
C ALA A 122 -9.35 12.41 1.03
N ASP A 123 -9.67 13.34 0.12
CA ASP A 123 -10.94 13.32 -0.58
C ASP A 123 -11.07 12.02 -1.38
N PHE A 124 -12.22 11.34 -1.25
CA PHE A 124 -12.44 10.06 -1.91
C PHE A 124 -12.45 10.18 -3.43
N GLY A 125 -12.94 11.30 -3.96
CA GLY A 125 -12.89 11.57 -5.40
C GLY A 125 -11.45 11.67 -5.91
N GLU A 126 -10.57 12.29 -5.12
CA GLU A 126 -9.14 12.36 -5.43
C GLU A 126 -8.50 10.98 -5.41
N LEU A 127 -8.81 10.16 -4.39
CA LEU A 127 -8.28 8.81 -4.28
C LEU A 127 -8.73 7.94 -5.46
N GLU A 128 -9.98 8.06 -5.87
CA GLU A 128 -10.51 7.34 -7.02
C GLU A 128 -9.80 7.76 -8.31
N THR A 129 -9.57 9.04 -8.49
CA THR A 129 -8.83 9.58 -9.64
C THR A 129 -7.40 9.06 -9.66
N HIS A 130 -6.71 9.08 -8.52
CA HIS A 130 -5.35 8.58 -8.39
C HIS A 130 -5.28 7.07 -8.69
N ALA A 131 -6.22 6.29 -8.16
CA ALA A 131 -6.29 4.86 -8.45
C ALA A 131 -6.48 4.60 -9.94
N GLY A 132 -7.33 5.36 -10.59
CA GLY A 132 -7.56 5.26 -12.04
C GLY A 132 -6.31 5.57 -12.86
N ARG A 133 -5.55 6.59 -12.46
CA ARG A 133 -4.28 6.95 -13.12
C ARG A 133 -3.25 5.82 -13.02
N ILE A 134 -3.15 5.20 -11.86
CA ILE A 134 -2.22 4.10 -11.64
C ILE A 134 -2.62 2.87 -12.45
N LYS A 135 -3.92 2.54 -12.46
CA LYS A 135 -4.43 1.43 -13.29
C LYS A 135 -4.11 1.64 -14.76
N ALA A 136 -4.32 2.86 -15.27
CA ALA A 136 -4.04 3.20 -16.66
C ALA A 136 -2.55 3.05 -16.98
N ALA A 137 -1.67 3.34 -16.03
CA ALA A 137 -0.24 3.24 -16.21
C ALA A 137 0.26 1.78 -16.24
N MET A 138 -0.55 0.83 -15.77
CA MET A 138 -0.24 -0.61 -15.83
C MET A 138 -0.69 -1.27 -17.13
N ALA A 139 -1.53 -0.60 -17.89
CA ALA A 139 -2.07 -1.15 -19.14
C ALA A 139 -1.01 -1.18 -20.27
#